data_a5f6f793e74f2a97cd21b1eba2c239a2
#
_entry.id   a5f6f793e74f2a97cd21b1eba2c239a2
#
_cell.length_a   1.000
_cell.length_b   1.000
_cell.length_c   1.000
_cell.angle_alpha   90.00
_cell.angle_beta   90.00
_cell.angle_gamma   90.00
#
_symmetry.space_group_name_H-M   'P 1'
#
loop_
_entity.id
_entity.type
_entity.pdbx_description
1 polymer ?
#
loop_
_entity_poly.entity_id
_entity_poly.type
_entity_poly.pdbx_seq_one_letter_code
_entity_poly.pdbx_strand_id
1 'polypeptide(L)'
;MRRSIDDHPFDPLLDPVVADDPDLTPVSWAIAISDDYDDTEPRVVLTVDEIGKAGRGLVAHLLPAEARRIRLAIRDALKEVGQDAGD
;
A
#
# COMPACT_ATOMS: atom_id res chain seq x y z
N MET A 1 -13.59 -4.19 14.41
CA MET A 1 -14.04 -4.49 13.03
C MET A 1 -12.87 -4.29 12.06
N ARG A 2 -12.69 -5.21 11.13
CA ARG A 2 -11.67 -5.07 10.07
C ARG A 2 -12.35 -5.25 8.72
N ARG A 3 -12.06 -4.37 7.77
CA ARG A 3 -12.66 -4.43 6.44
C ARG A 3 -11.65 -4.05 5.38
N SER A 4 -11.55 -4.86 4.32
CA SER A 4 -10.74 -4.55 3.16
C SER A 4 -11.33 -3.37 2.39
N ILE A 5 -10.49 -2.46 1.94
CA ILE A 5 -10.87 -1.34 1.08
C ILE A 5 -10.38 -1.60 -0.34
N ASP A 6 -9.14 -2.01 -0.51
CA ASP A 6 -8.58 -2.26 -1.83
C ASP A 6 -7.45 -3.28 -1.73
N ASP A 7 -7.54 -4.32 -2.55
CA ASP A 7 -6.51 -5.34 -2.69
C ASP A 7 -5.95 -5.26 -4.10
N HIS A 8 -4.65 -5.04 -4.22
CA HIS A 8 -4.03 -4.89 -5.53
C HIS A 8 -2.95 -5.97 -5.72
N PRO A 9 -3.25 -7.03 -6.49
CA PRO A 9 -2.25 -8.02 -6.84
C PRO A 9 -1.24 -7.42 -7.83
N PHE A 10 -0.01 -7.93 -7.82
CA PHE A 10 0.96 -7.53 -8.82
C PHE A 10 0.55 -8.10 -10.19
N ASP A 11 0.57 -7.26 -11.21
CA ASP A 11 0.29 -7.67 -12.59
C ASP A 11 1.54 -7.45 -13.44
N PRO A 12 2.22 -8.53 -13.87
CA PRO A 12 3.44 -8.40 -14.68
C PRO A 12 3.19 -7.78 -16.06
N LEU A 13 1.94 -7.80 -16.54
CA LEU A 13 1.59 -7.16 -17.81
C LEU A 13 1.53 -5.64 -17.69
N LEU A 14 1.21 -5.11 -16.50
CA LEU A 14 1.17 -3.68 -16.26
C LEU A 14 2.56 -3.10 -16.00
N ASP A 15 3.43 -3.88 -15.38
CA ASP A 15 4.79 -3.42 -15.06
C ASP A 15 5.82 -4.50 -15.38
N PRO A 16 6.11 -4.70 -16.67
CA PRO A 16 7.08 -5.72 -17.08
C PRO A 16 8.52 -5.40 -16.65
N VAL A 17 8.85 -4.14 -16.41
CA VAL A 17 10.18 -3.77 -15.93
C VAL A 17 10.43 -4.32 -14.55
N VAL A 18 9.49 -4.13 -13.63
CA VAL A 18 9.60 -4.68 -12.27
C VAL A 18 9.53 -6.21 -12.29
N ALA A 19 8.68 -6.78 -13.16
CA ALA A 19 8.54 -8.24 -13.26
C ALA A 19 9.84 -8.92 -13.69
N ASP A 20 10.61 -8.29 -14.59
CA ASP A 20 11.76 -8.92 -15.23
C ASP A 20 13.10 -8.53 -14.62
N ASP A 21 13.16 -7.46 -13.82
CA ASP A 21 14.41 -6.99 -13.22
C ASP A 21 14.71 -7.73 -11.92
N PRO A 22 15.81 -8.51 -11.85
CA PRO A 22 16.14 -9.27 -10.64
C PRO A 22 16.47 -8.39 -9.43
N ASP A 23 16.80 -7.11 -9.64
CA ASP A 23 17.11 -6.17 -8.55
C ASP A 23 15.85 -5.53 -7.97
N LEU A 24 14.69 -5.74 -8.58
CA LEU A 24 13.42 -5.21 -8.12
C LEU A 24 12.53 -6.35 -7.64
N THR A 25 11.83 -6.11 -6.54
CA THR A 25 10.93 -7.10 -5.95
C THR A 25 9.49 -6.74 -6.28
N PRO A 26 8.80 -7.54 -7.11
CA PRO A 26 7.38 -7.31 -7.35
C PRO A 26 6.58 -7.61 -6.08
N VAL A 27 5.63 -6.73 -5.77
CA VAL A 27 4.81 -6.86 -4.56
C VAL A 27 3.34 -6.70 -4.89
N SER A 28 2.50 -7.37 -4.12
CA SER A 28 1.08 -7.01 -3.99
C SER A 28 0.91 -6.09 -2.78
N TRP A 29 -0.15 -5.31 -2.77
CA TRP A 29 -0.46 -4.50 -1.60
C TRP A 29 -1.95 -4.51 -1.33
N ALA A 30 -2.32 -4.17 -0.10
CA ALA A 30 -3.71 -4.08 0.31
C ALA A 30 -3.88 -2.94 1.31
N ILE A 31 -5.04 -2.29 1.22
CA ILE A 31 -5.47 -1.28 2.18
C ILE A 31 -6.73 -1.80 2.87
N ALA A 32 -6.72 -1.74 4.18
CA ALA A 32 -7.86 -2.12 5.00
C ALA A 32 -8.05 -1.10 6.11
N ILE A 33 -9.17 -1.19 6.80
CA ILE A 33 -9.43 -0.42 8.01
C ILE A 33 -9.63 -1.37 9.18
N SER A 34 -9.22 -0.94 10.37
CA SER A 34 -9.42 -1.71 11.59
C SER A 34 -9.54 -0.77 12.79
N ASP A 35 -10.34 -1.15 13.75
CA ASP A 35 -10.43 -0.50 15.06
C ASP A 35 -10.19 -1.52 16.20
N ASP A 36 -9.68 -2.69 15.88
CA ASP A 36 -9.45 -3.80 16.82
C ASP A 36 -8.13 -3.60 17.58
N TYR A 37 -8.01 -2.47 18.26
CA TYR A 37 -6.85 -2.09 19.06
C TYR A 37 -7.27 -1.78 20.48
N ASP A 38 -6.33 -1.81 21.41
CA ASP A 38 -6.59 -1.53 22.82
C ASP A 38 -7.19 -0.13 23.04
N ASP A 39 -6.78 0.84 22.24
CA ASP A 39 -7.30 2.21 22.30
C ASP A 39 -8.57 2.42 21.49
N THR A 40 -9.04 1.39 20.78
CA THR A 40 -10.21 1.42 19.89
C THR A 40 -10.16 2.51 18.81
N GLU A 41 -9.04 3.15 18.62
CA GLU A 41 -8.88 4.19 17.60
C GLU A 41 -8.75 3.56 16.22
N PRO A 42 -9.50 4.05 15.20
CA PRO A 42 -9.42 3.45 13.87
C PRO A 42 -8.06 3.72 13.22
N ARG A 43 -7.57 2.73 12.49
CA ARG A 43 -6.35 2.83 11.73
C ARG A 43 -6.55 2.32 10.31
N VAL A 44 -5.75 2.88 9.42
CA VAL A 44 -5.59 2.35 8.06
C VAL A 44 -4.49 1.30 8.12
N VAL A 45 -4.78 0.12 7.61
CA VAL A 45 -3.83 -1.00 7.61
C VAL A 45 -3.30 -1.17 6.19
N LEU A 46 -2.02 -0.91 6.00
CA LEU A 46 -1.33 -1.11 4.73
C LEU A 46 -0.50 -2.38 4.83
N THR A 47 -0.76 -3.33 3.94
CA THR A 47 -0.01 -4.57 3.85
C THR A 47 0.73 -4.60 2.52
N VAL A 48 2.01 -4.99 2.54
CA VAL A 48 2.81 -5.16 1.33
C VAL A 48 3.43 -6.55 1.39
N ASP A 49 3.09 -7.38 0.41
CA ASP A 49 3.55 -8.78 0.34
C ASP A 49 4.39 -8.98 -0.92
N GLU A 50 5.52 -9.65 -0.77
CA GLU A 50 6.29 -10.13 -1.91
C GLU A 50 5.50 -11.22 -2.63
N ILE A 51 5.52 -11.21 -3.96
CA ILE A 51 4.79 -12.19 -4.77
C ILE A 51 5.25 -13.61 -4.43
N GLY A 52 4.28 -14.49 -4.21
CA GLY A 52 4.54 -15.89 -3.84
C GLY A 52 4.86 -16.11 -2.36
N LYS A 53 4.83 -15.07 -1.55
CA LYS A 53 5.14 -15.15 -0.12
C LYS A 53 4.06 -14.49 0.73
N ALA A 54 2.80 -14.73 0.39
CA ALA A 54 1.67 -14.18 1.13
C ALA A 54 1.77 -14.52 2.62
N GLY A 55 1.43 -13.55 3.46
CA GLY A 55 1.51 -13.68 4.90
C GLY A 55 2.88 -13.39 5.50
N ARG A 56 3.87 -13.07 4.67
CA ARG A 56 5.22 -12.70 5.11
C ARG A 56 5.55 -11.24 4.83
N GLY A 57 4.54 -10.46 4.48
CA GLY A 57 4.73 -9.07 4.16
C GLY A 57 4.85 -8.18 5.38
N LEU A 58 5.09 -6.92 5.11
CA LEU A 58 5.09 -5.89 6.12
C LEU A 58 3.67 -5.36 6.30
N VAL A 59 3.29 -5.10 7.55
CA VAL A 59 1.99 -4.54 7.87
C VAL A 59 2.20 -3.26 8.65
N ALA A 60 1.70 -2.15 8.12
CA ALA A 60 1.74 -0.86 8.79
C ALA A 60 0.34 -0.54 9.33
N HIS A 61 0.27 -0.25 10.62
CA HIS A 61 -0.96 0.19 11.27
C HIS A 61 -0.89 1.71 11.44
N LEU A 62 -1.57 2.42 10.54
CA LEU A 62 -1.41 3.86 10.38
C LEU A 62 -2.53 4.60 11.09
N LEU A 63 -2.19 5.45 12.04
CA LEU A 63 -3.14 6.42 12.57
C LEU A 63 -3.64 7.33 11.44
N PRO A 64 -4.84 7.93 11.56
CA PRO A 64 -5.36 8.80 10.51
C PRO A 64 -4.39 9.89 10.06
N ALA A 65 -3.65 10.50 10.99
CA ALA A 65 -2.67 11.52 10.63
C ALA A 65 -1.52 10.96 9.80
N GLU A 66 -1.05 9.75 10.13
CA GLU A 66 -0.01 9.07 9.37
C GLU A 66 -0.47 8.68 7.97
N ALA A 67 -1.71 8.19 7.88
CA ALA A 67 -2.30 7.83 6.59
C ALA A 67 -2.44 9.06 5.68
N ARG A 68 -2.86 10.20 6.23
CA ARG A 68 -2.92 11.45 5.47
C ARG A 68 -1.54 11.90 5.00
N ARG A 69 -0.53 11.74 5.84
CA ARG A 69 0.83 12.11 5.47
C ARG A 69 1.35 11.28 4.29
N ILE A 70 1.10 9.97 4.31
CA ILE A 70 1.49 9.08 3.21
C ILE A 70 0.75 9.48 1.93
N ARG A 71 -0.55 9.73 2.01
CA ARG A 71 -1.35 10.14 0.86
C ARG A 71 -0.79 11.42 0.23
N LEU A 72 -0.47 12.41 1.06
CA LEU A 72 0.06 13.69 0.58
C LEU A 72 1.47 13.51 -0.02
N ALA A 73 2.30 12.67 0.57
CA ALA A 73 3.64 12.40 0.04
C ALA A 73 3.57 11.74 -1.34
N ILE A 74 2.66 10.79 -1.53
CA ILE A 74 2.45 10.16 -2.84
C ILE A 74 1.95 11.19 -3.86
N ARG A 75 0.99 12.03 -3.49
CA ARG A 75 0.51 13.10 -4.34
C ARG A 75 1.65 14.01 -4.79
N ASP A 76 2.47 14.45 -3.85
CA ASP A 76 3.57 15.38 -4.14
C ASP A 76 4.63 14.72 -5.03
N ALA A 77 4.90 13.44 -4.81
CA ALA A 77 5.84 12.67 -5.65
C ALA A 77 5.33 12.56 -7.09
N LEU A 78 4.04 12.29 -7.29
CA LEU A 78 3.43 12.25 -8.61
C LEU A 78 3.58 13.59 -9.34
N LYS A 79 3.32 14.69 -8.64
CA LYS A 79 3.46 16.04 -9.20
C LYS A 79 4.92 16.33 -9.56
N GLU A 80 5.86 15.90 -8.74
CA GLU A 80 7.28 16.11 -8.97
C GLU A 80 7.76 15.46 -10.28
N VAL A 81 7.19 14.30 -10.63
CA VAL A 81 7.52 13.60 -11.86
C VAL A 81 6.59 13.96 -13.03
N GLY A 82 5.79 15.01 -12.88
CA GLY A 82 4.93 15.54 -13.95
C GLY A 82 3.69 14.69 -14.21
N GLN A 83 3.23 13.91 -13.25
CA GLN A 83 2.09 13.05 -13.40
C GLN A 83 0.86 13.59 -12.66
N ASP A 84 -0.33 13.16 -13.13
CA ASP A 84 -1.58 13.50 -12.46
C ASP A 84 -1.62 12.82 -11.08
N ALA A 85 -1.98 13.60 -10.06
CA ALA A 85 -2.08 13.08 -8.70
C ALA A 85 -3.36 12.26 -8.44
N GLY A 86 -4.31 12.30 -9.36
CA GLY A 86 -5.48 11.41 -9.31
C GLY A 86 -6.62 11.85 -8.42
N ASP A 87 -6.56 13.02 -7.81
CA ASP A 87 -7.70 13.49 -7.01
C ASP A 87 -8.40 14.67 -7.62
#